data_b97de525822d1c1f8ad077abc0b5beed
#
_entry.id   b97de525822d1c1f8ad077abc0b5beed
#
_cell.length_a   1.000
_cell.length_b   1.000
_cell.length_c   1.000
_cell.angle_alpha   90.00
_cell.angle_beta   90.00
_cell.angle_gamma   90.00
#
_symmetry.space_group_name_H-M   'P 1'
#
loop_
_entity.id
_entity.type
_entity.pdbx_description
1 polymer ?
#
loop_
_entity_poly.entity_id
_entity_poly.type
_entity_poly.pdbx_seq_one_letter_code
_entity_poly.pdbx_strand_id
1 'polypeptide(L)'
;MDAEEFFINLFDKIETTLKKTAQEKILTRTWGGQLANELIGKGCPHRSERDEPYFALPLQVKNFKHIYESLDAFILGEMLEGDNAYYCDKCEKKIPTLKRVCIKSLPNYLIVVLKRFEFNFDTMQKIKVNDYFEFPETLNLQRYTLDFLLEQEQSLLDGVGGESQMEVADKKPHSYYDYDLRGVVIHKGNADAGHYYSLIKDHKDTGAGNGDQARWLEFNDTDVKEFDISNLKNEAYGDSATNNLDPTGKRNKRGTNAYILIYERKQLFNEKSEKIDD
;
A
#
# COMPACT_ATOMS: atom_id res chain seq x y z
N MET A 1 -17.61 13.35 -5.28
CA MET A 1 -16.40 13.39 -4.42
C MET A 1 -15.78 12.02 -4.48
N ASP A 2 -14.50 11.94 -4.76
CA ASP A 2 -13.75 10.69 -4.75
C ASP A 2 -13.47 10.25 -3.31
N ALA A 3 -13.42 8.93 -3.04
CA ALA A 3 -13.21 8.42 -1.67
C ALA A 3 -11.78 8.69 -1.17
N GLU A 4 -10.76 8.67 -2.04
CA GLU A 4 -9.39 9.03 -1.69
C GLU A 4 -9.29 10.53 -1.36
N GLU A 5 -9.90 11.38 -2.18
CA GLU A 5 -9.97 12.83 -1.93
C GLU A 5 -10.67 13.13 -0.60
N PHE A 6 -11.78 12.45 -0.31
CA PHE A 6 -12.47 12.59 0.98
C PHE A 6 -11.58 12.20 2.15
N PHE A 7 -10.88 11.08 2.03
CA PHE A 7 -9.97 10.57 3.06
C PHE A 7 -8.82 11.56 3.34
N ILE A 8 -8.17 12.08 2.29
CA ILE A 8 -7.09 13.07 2.42
C ILE A 8 -7.60 14.33 3.13
N ASN A 9 -8.74 14.86 2.69
CA ASN A 9 -9.36 16.05 3.30
C ASN A 9 -9.76 15.82 4.76
N LEU A 10 -10.23 14.62 5.11
CA LEU A 10 -10.58 14.26 6.48
C LEU A 10 -9.34 14.25 7.38
N PHE A 11 -8.25 13.63 6.93
CA PHE A 11 -7.00 13.55 7.68
C PHE A 11 -6.39 14.93 7.87
N ASP A 12 -6.36 15.77 6.85
CA ASP A 12 -5.87 17.15 6.93
C ASP A 12 -6.66 17.98 7.97
N LYS A 13 -7.98 17.83 7.99
CA LYS A 13 -8.83 18.49 9.00
C LYS A 13 -8.54 17.99 10.42
N ILE A 14 -8.38 16.68 10.59
CA ILE A 14 -8.06 16.10 11.90
C ILE A 14 -6.68 16.59 12.36
N GLU A 15 -5.65 16.54 11.53
CA GLU A 15 -4.31 17.04 11.85
C GLU A 15 -4.35 18.52 12.22
N THR A 16 -5.05 19.34 11.43
CA THR A 16 -5.20 20.78 11.70
C THR A 16 -5.89 21.03 13.04
N THR A 17 -6.94 20.27 13.35
CA THR A 17 -7.71 20.41 14.60
C THR A 17 -6.90 19.97 15.82
N LEU A 18 -6.11 18.91 15.69
CA LEU A 18 -5.31 18.36 16.78
C LEU A 18 -3.96 19.08 16.98
N LYS A 19 -3.59 19.98 16.07
CA LYS A 19 -2.35 20.75 16.15
C LYS A 19 -2.25 21.49 17.48
N LYS A 20 -1.07 21.42 18.11
CA LYS A 20 -0.79 21.96 19.45
C LYS A 20 -1.58 21.32 20.59
N THR A 21 -2.17 20.16 20.40
CA THR A 21 -2.76 19.35 21.47
C THR A 21 -1.84 18.17 21.83
N ALA A 22 -2.09 17.51 22.95
CA ALA A 22 -1.38 16.28 23.32
C ALA A 22 -1.59 15.12 22.31
N GLN A 23 -2.58 15.24 21.43
CA GLN A 23 -2.93 14.24 20.41
C GLN A 23 -2.45 14.63 19.00
N GLU A 24 -1.64 15.66 18.86
CA GLU A 24 -1.17 16.18 17.56
C GLU A 24 -0.64 15.09 16.63
N LYS A 25 0.12 14.13 17.18
CA LYS A 25 0.76 13.05 16.40
C LYS A 25 -0.07 11.76 16.26
N ILE A 26 -1.35 11.75 16.67
CA ILE A 26 -2.12 10.50 16.73
C ILE A 26 -2.28 9.86 15.35
N LEU A 27 -2.57 10.65 14.30
CA LEU A 27 -2.69 10.12 12.93
C LEU A 27 -1.37 9.55 12.45
N THR A 28 -0.27 10.27 12.62
CA THR A 28 1.06 9.81 12.22
C THR A 28 1.46 8.52 12.93
N ARG A 29 1.18 8.40 14.24
CA ARG A 29 1.48 7.18 15.02
C ARG A 29 0.62 5.98 14.61
N THR A 30 -0.60 6.22 14.16
CA THR A 30 -1.58 5.15 13.88
C THR A 30 -1.57 4.75 12.42
N TRP A 31 -1.55 5.73 11.52
CA TRP A 31 -1.73 5.57 10.07
C TRP A 31 -0.53 6.00 9.24
N GLY A 32 0.42 6.70 9.86
CA GLY A 32 1.59 7.23 9.15
C GLY A 32 2.67 6.18 8.94
N GLY A 33 3.20 6.12 7.73
CA GLY A 33 4.40 5.40 7.37
C GLY A 33 5.42 6.30 6.70
N GLN A 34 6.57 5.75 6.35
CA GLN A 34 7.61 6.46 5.60
C GLN A 34 8.07 5.63 4.42
N LEU A 35 8.23 6.26 3.28
CA LEU A 35 8.93 5.73 2.11
C LEU A 35 10.35 6.26 2.09
N ALA A 36 11.27 5.47 1.55
CA ALA A 36 12.61 5.89 1.19
C ALA A 36 12.69 6.02 -0.34
N ASN A 37 12.96 7.23 -0.82
CA ASN A 37 13.29 7.50 -2.20
C ASN A 37 14.80 7.44 -2.34
N GLU A 38 15.32 6.45 -3.07
CA GLU A 38 16.74 6.18 -3.17
C GLU A 38 17.29 6.45 -4.57
N LEU A 39 18.51 7.00 -4.60
CA LEU A 39 19.34 7.13 -5.78
C LEU A 39 20.65 6.38 -5.53
N ILE A 40 20.85 5.26 -6.23
CA ILE A 40 21.99 4.35 -6.07
C ILE A 40 22.82 4.36 -7.34
N GLY A 41 23.98 5.04 -7.29
CA GLY A 41 24.87 5.18 -8.45
C GLY A 41 25.60 3.88 -8.79
N LYS A 42 25.57 3.43 -10.03
CA LYS A 42 26.40 2.33 -10.51
C LYS A 42 27.85 2.78 -10.71
N GLY A 43 28.79 2.11 -10.04
CA GLY A 43 30.21 2.51 -10.08
C GLY A 43 30.53 3.81 -9.36
N CYS A 44 29.69 4.19 -8.41
CA CYS A 44 29.82 5.34 -7.53
C CYS A 44 29.46 4.92 -6.10
N PRO A 45 30.31 5.23 -5.10
CA PRO A 45 30.02 4.84 -3.71
C PRO A 45 28.94 5.70 -3.05
N HIS A 46 28.47 6.74 -3.73
CA HIS A 46 27.51 7.67 -3.16
C HIS A 46 26.09 7.18 -3.40
N ARG A 47 25.31 7.16 -2.31
CA ARG A 47 23.88 6.86 -2.26
C ARG A 47 23.17 8.09 -1.70
N SER A 48 22.03 8.43 -2.26
CA SER A 48 21.15 9.46 -1.72
C SER A 48 19.84 8.82 -1.31
N GLU A 49 19.36 9.15 -0.13
CA GLU A 49 18.08 8.71 0.41
C GLU A 49 17.30 9.93 0.86
N ARG A 50 16.02 9.98 0.53
CA ARG A 50 15.08 10.99 0.98
C ARG A 50 13.82 10.34 1.51
N ASP A 51 13.49 10.66 2.76
CA ASP A 51 12.28 10.17 3.41
C ASP A 51 11.06 10.95 2.91
N GLU A 52 9.97 10.21 2.71
CA GLU A 52 8.67 10.75 2.31
C GLU A 52 7.58 10.14 3.19
N PRO A 53 6.89 10.95 4.04
CA PRO A 53 5.79 10.45 4.84
C PRO A 53 4.59 10.11 3.96
N TYR A 54 3.84 9.06 4.34
CA TYR A 54 2.61 8.68 3.68
C TYR A 54 1.55 8.22 4.68
N PHE A 55 0.28 8.41 4.33
CA PHE A 55 -0.88 7.81 5.00
C PHE A 55 -1.54 6.72 4.17
N ALA A 56 -1.34 6.74 2.86
CA ALA A 56 -1.87 5.74 1.95
C ALA A 56 -0.80 5.32 0.94
N LEU A 57 -0.72 4.02 0.67
CA LEU A 57 0.19 3.43 -0.30
C LEU A 57 -0.55 3.24 -1.63
N PRO A 58 -0.21 4.02 -2.67
CA PRO A 58 -0.85 3.88 -3.97
C PRO A 58 -0.25 2.71 -4.76
N LEU A 59 -1.06 1.73 -5.16
CA LEU A 59 -0.64 0.58 -5.94
C LEU A 59 -1.31 0.54 -7.32
N GLN A 60 -0.53 0.20 -8.34
CA GLN A 60 -1.01 0.04 -9.71
C GLN A 60 -1.84 -1.23 -9.83
N VAL A 61 -2.98 -1.14 -10.53
CA VAL A 61 -3.85 -2.29 -10.85
C VAL A 61 -3.62 -2.75 -12.30
N LYS A 62 -3.51 -1.79 -13.22
CA LYS A 62 -3.37 -2.07 -14.63
C LYS A 62 -2.10 -2.88 -14.92
N ASN A 63 -2.26 -3.97 -15.67
CA ASN A 63 -1.23 -4.95 -16.03
C ASN A 63 -0.77 -5.87 -14.88
N PHE A 64 -1.37 -5.79 -13.69
CA PHE A 64 -1.10 -6.68 -12.57
C PHE A 64 -2.36 -7.47 -12.21
N LYS A 65 -2.19 -8.71 -11.75
CA LYS A 65 -3.29 -9.57 -11.33
C LYS A 65 -3.38 -9.75 -9.83
N HIS A 66 -2.29 -9.42 -9.13
CA HIS A 66 -2.15 -9.65 -7.71
C HIS A 66 -1.40 -8.52 -7.03
N ILE A 67 -1.76 -8.21 -5.77
CA ILE A 67 -1.15 -7.14 -5.00
C ILE A 67 0.38 -7.28 -4.86
N TYR A 68 0.89 -8.52 -4.77
CA TYR A 68 2.33 -8.75 -4.67
C TYR A 68 3.07 -8.40 -5.96
N GLU A 69 2.47 -8.62 -7.13
CA GLU A 69 3.05 -8.18 -8.41
C GLU A 69 3.17 -6.67 -8.49
N SER A 70 2.14 -5.96 -8.01
CA SER A 70 2.15 -4.50 -7.95
C SER A 70 3.17 -3.95 -6.95
N LEU A 71 3.31 -4.60 -5.79
CA LEU A 71 4.32 -4.27 -4.80
C LEU A 71 5.73 -4.54 -5.31
N ASP A 72 5.96 -5.65 -6.03
CA ASP A 72 7.24 -5.94 -6.68
C ASP A 72 7.61 -4.85 -7.68
N ALA A 73 6.66 -4.42 -8.50
CA ALA A 73 6.86 -3.30 -9.43
C ALA A 73 7.08 -1.96 -8.72
N PHE A 74 6.43 -1.75 -7.57
CA PHE A 74 6.60 -0.54 -6.75
C PHE A 74 8.03 -0.35 -6.27
N ILE A 75 8.72 -1.43 -5.85
CA ILE A 75 10.10 -1.38 -5.35
C ILE A 75 11.16 -1.62 -6.43
N LEU A 76 10.78 -2.06 -7.64
CA LEU A 76 11.72 -2.42 -8.71
C LEU A 76 12.62 -1.23 -9.10
N GLY A 77 12.04 -0.04 -9.13
CA GLY A 77 12.75 1.18 -9.54
C GLY A 77 13.01 1.26 -11.05
N GLU A 78 13.69 2.32 -11.44
CA GLU A 78 14.08 2.60 -12.82
C GLU A 78 15.56 2.95 -12.92
N MET A 79 16.20 2.55 -14.02
CA MET A 79 17.57 2.97 -14.31
C MET A 79 17.58 4.30 -15.05
N LEU A 80 18.23 5.29 -14.46
CA LEU A 80 18.50 6.57 -15.10
C LEU A 80 19.84 6.47 -15.85
N GLU A 81 19.80 6.39 -17.19
CA GLU A 81 20.97 6.17 -18.04
C GLU A 81 21.02 7.17 -19.22
N GLY A 82 22.16 7.25 -19.91
CA GLY A 82 22.34 8.10 -21.07
C GLY A 82 22.08 9.57 -20.76
N ASP A 83 21.18 10.20 -21.48
CA ASP A 83 20.84 11.61 -21.30
C ASP A 83 20.14 11.86 -19.95
N ASN A 84 19.41 10.87 -19.43
CA ASN A 84 18.72 10.93 -18.15
C ASN A 84 19.59 10.50 -16.96
N ALA A 85 20.88 10.19 -17.18
CA ALA A 85 21.79 9.79 -16.10
C ALA A 85 21.88 10.89 -15.04
N TYR A 86 21.85 10.46 -13.77
CA TYR A 86 21.94 11.36 -12.62
C TYR A 86 23.32 12.01 -12.51
N TYR A 87 23.37 13.31 -12.27
CA TYR A 87 24.63 14.02 -12.01
C TYR A 87 24.99 13.91 -10.53
N CYS A 88 26.08 13.23 -10.22
CA CYS A 88 26.58 13.11 -8.86
C CYS A 88 27.53 14.27 -8.54
N ASP A 89 27.10 15.16 -7.65
CA ASP A 89 27.91 16.35 -7.27
C ASP A 89 29.28 16.00 -6.65
N LYS A 90 29.35 14.84 -5.95
CA LYS A 90 30.59 14.39 -5.33
C LYS A 90 31.57 13.75 -6.31
N CYS A 91 31.10 13.19 -7.41
CA CYS A 91 31.91 12.61 -8.48
C CYS A 91 32.08 13.57 -9.67
N GLU A 92 31.32 14.67 -9.65
CA GLU A 92 31.31 15.72 -10.69
C GLU A 92 31.08 15.19 -12.11
N LYS A 93 30.22 14.16 -12.22
CA LYS A 93 29.89 13.52 -13.50
C LYS A 93 28.52 12.87 -13.51
N LYS A 94 27.97 12.68 -14.70
CA LYS A 94 26.76 11.87 -14.91
C LYS A 94 27.07 10.40 -14.67
N ILE A 95 26.21 9.72 -13.90
CA ILE A 95 26.37 8.31 -13.49
C ILE A 95 25.07 7.57 -13.73
N PRO A 96 25.11 6.39 -14.36
CA PRO A 96 23.96 5.50 -14.38
C PRO A 96 23.49 5.21 -12.94
N THR A 97 22.24 5.47 -12.64
CA THR A 97 21.73 5.48 -11.26
C THR A 97 20.40 4.75 -11.20
N LEU A 98 20.29 3.79 -10.27
CA LEU A 98 19.00 3.20 -9.93
C LEU A 98 18.24 4.19 -9.04
N LYS A 99 17.06 4.60 -9.51
CA LYS A 99 16.08 5.36 -8.73
C LYS A 99 14.98 4.40 -8.33
N ARG A 100 14.79 4.19 -7.02
CA ARG A 100 13.72 3.32 -6.50
C ARG A 100 13.03 3.94 -5.30
N VAL A 101 11.85 3.43 -5.02
CA VAL A 101 11.07 3.74 -3.82
C VAL A 101 10.88 2.44 -3.05
N CYS A 102 11.06 2.46 -1.74
CA CYS A 102 10.75 1.32 -0.88
C CYS A 102 10.16 1.81 0.45
N ILE A 103 9.62 0.87 1.23
CA ILE A 103 8.99 1.19 2.50
C ILE A 103 10.07 1.28 3.58
N LYS A 104 10.23 2.45 4.22
CA LYS A 104 11.16 2.66 5.34
C LYS A 104 10.52 2.30 6.68
N SER A 105 9.30 2.75 6.91
CA SER A 105 8.53 2.36 8.09
C SER A 105 7.07 2.10 7.75
N LEU A 106 6.51 1.14 8.44
CA LEU A 106 5.14 0.67 8.25
C LEU A 106 4.22 1.22 9.35
N PRO A 107 2.99 1.67 9.05
CA PRO A 107 1.99 2.11 10.03
C PRO A 107 1.35 0.93 10.76
N ASN A 108 0.63 1.18 11.86
CA ASN A 108 -0.21 0.15 12.51
C ASN A 108 -1.44 -0.19 11.67
N TYR A 109 -2.03 0.82 11.02
CA TYR A 109 -3.11 0.66 10.05
C TYR A 109 -2.63 1.12 8.69
N LEU A 110 -2.52 0.20 7.76
CA LEU A 110 -2.07 0.47 6.40
C LEU A 110 -3.28 0.68 5.48
N ILE A 111 -3.30 1.82 4.81
CA ILE A 111 -4.25 2.11 3.75
C ILE A 111 -3.55 1.88 2.42
N VAL A 112 -4.16 1.05 1.57
CA VAL A 112 -3.71 0.82 0.19
C VAL A 112 -4.77 1.39 -0.74
N VAL A 113 -4.38 2.33 -1.59
CA VAL A 113 -5.24 2.88 -2.65
C VAL A 113 -4.90 2.19 -3.96
N LEU A 114 -5.88 1.52 -4.55
CA LEU A 114 -5.74 0.85 -5.83
C LEU A 114 -5.97 1.85 -6.96
N LYS A 115 -4.94 2.10 -7.77
CA LYS A 115 -5.01 3.07 -8.89
C LYS A 115 -5.91 2.55 -10.01
N ARG A 116 -7.22 2.68 -9.79
CA ARG A 116 -8.26 2.28 -10.75
C ARG A 116 -8.75 3.43 -11.63
N PHE A 117 -8.52 4.66 -11.21
CA PHE A 117 -8.90 5.82 -12.00
C PHE A 117 -7.68 6.42 -12.69
N GLU A 118 -7.73 6.45 -14.02
CA GLU A 118 -6.67 6.97 -14.88
C GLU A 118 -7.25 8.03 -15.82
N PHE A 119 -6.40 8.93 -16.29
CA PHE A 119 -6.75 9.86 -17.36
C PHE A 119 -6.08 9.38 -18.66
N ASN A 120 -6.90 9.15 -19.68
CA ASN A 120 -6.41 8.79 -21.00
C ASN A 120 -6.19 10.08 -21.80
N PHE A 121 -4.94 10.43 -22.05
CA PHE A 121 -4.56 11.65 -22.77
C PHE A 121 -4.90 11.59 -24.27
N ASP A 122 -4.99 10.40 -24.87
CA ASP A 122 -5.34 10.26 -26.28
C ASP A 122 -6.84 10.55 -26.52
N THR A 123 -7.69 10.10 -25.61
CA THR A 123 -9.15 10.32 -25.69
C THR A 123 -9.63 11.49 -24.84
N MET A 124 -8.76 12.09 -24.05
CA MET A 124 -9.06 13.18 -23.08
C MET A 124 -10.18 12.81 -22.11
N GLN A 125 -10.24 11.54 -21.70
CA GLN A 125 -11.30 11.01 -20.83
C GLN A 125 -10.74 10.35 -19.59
N LYS A 126 -11.48 10.43 -18.50
CA LYS A 126 -11.25 9.60 -17.31
C LYS A 126 -11.71 8.17 -17.62
N ILE A 127 -10.90 7.20 -17.25
CA ILE A 127 -11.22 5.78 -17.40
C ILE A 127 -11.11 5.09 -16.04
N LYS A 128 -11.93 4.07 -15.84
CA LYS A 128 -11.85 3.18 -14.68
C LYS A 128 -11.27 1.85 -15.11
N VAL A 129 -10.18 1.43 -14.47
CA VAL A 129 -9.56 0.12 -14.64
C VAL A 129 -10.38 -0.90 -13.85
N ASN A 130 -11.14 -1.72 -14.54
CA ASN A 130 -11.97 -2.77 -13.94
C ASN A 130 -11.29 -4.14 -13.91
N ASP A 131 -10.03 -4.20 -14.34
CA ASP A 131 -9.26 -5.44 -14.41
C ASP A 131 -9.28 -6.20 -13.09
N TYR A 132 -9.22 -7.53 -13.19
CA TYR A 132 -9.08 -8.41 -12.04
C TYR A 132 -7.79 -8.09 -11.29
N PHE A 133 -7.93 -7.93 -9.98
CA PHE A 133 -6.81 -7.66 -9.08
C PHE A 133 -7.07 -8.30 -7.73
N GLU A 134 -6.32 -9.33 -7.43
CA GLU A 134 -6.43 -10.12 -6.22
C GLU A 134 -5.59 -9.54 -5.08
N PHE A 135 -6.12 -9.59 -3.88
CA PHE A 135 -5.42 -9.22 -2.65
C PHE A 135 -5.78 -10.20 -1.53
N PRO A 136 -4.83 -10.58 -0.65
CA PRO A 136 -5.05 -11.57 0.39
C PRO A 136 -5.73 -10.96 1.62
N GLU A 137 -6.36 -11.83 2.44
CA GLU A 137 -6.81 -11.44 3.78
C GLU A 137 -5.65 -11.20 4.75
N THR A 138 -4.52 -11.87 4.54
CA THR A 138 -3.27 -11.64 5.29
C THR A 138 -2.16 -11.22 4.36
N LEU A 139 -1.56 -10.05 4.62
CA LEU A 139 -0.52 -9.44 3.81
C LEU A 139 0.79 -9.35 4.59
N ASN A 140 1.90 -9.86 4.05
CA ASN A 140 3.23 -9.65 4.59
C ASN A 140 4.02 -8.66 3.71
N LEU A 141 4.60 -7.64 4.34
CA LEU A 141 5.29 -6.54 3.65
C LEU A 141 6.82 -6.54 3.85
N GLN A 142 7.39 -7.53 4.51
CA GLN A 142 8.82 -7.57 4.86
C GLN A 142 9.72 -7.34 3.65
N ARG A 143 9.49 -8.06 2.55
CA ARG A 143 10.33 -8.00 1.34
C ARG A 143 10.33 -6.66 0.60
N TYR A 144 9.39 -5.76 0.94
CA TYR A 144 9.23 -4.44 0.34
C TYR A 144 9.84 -3.32 1.18
N THR A 145 10.45 -3.68 2.31
CA THR A 145 11.06 -2.72 3.22
C THR A 145 12.51 -2.43 2.89
N LEU A 146 12.96 -1.21 3.21
CA LEU A 146 14.35 -0.79 3.05
C LEU A 146 15.31 -1.73 3.76
N ASP A 147 15.01 -2.11 5.01
CA ASP A 147 15.86 -2.98 5.82
C ASP A 147 16.09 -4.34 5.11
N PHE A 148 15.02 -4.95 4.59
CA PHE A 148 15.14 -6.21 3.86
C PHE A 148 15.95 -6.08 2.57
N LEU A 149 15.75 -5.00 1.81
CA LEU A 149 16.48 -4.76 0.58
C LEU A 149 17.99 -4.52 0.84
N LEU A 150 18.31 -3.81 1.92
CA LEU A 150 19.70 -3.62 2.34
C LEU A 150 20.36 -4.93 2.78
N GLU A 151 19.65 -5.78 3.53
CA GLU A 151 20.13 -7.12 3.92
C GLU A 151 20.40 -8.01 2.69
N GLN A 152 19.53 -7.94 1.66
CA GLN A 152 19.73 -8.67 0.41
C GLN A 152 20.98 -8.16 -0.36
N GLU A 153 21.13 -6.84 -0.46
CA GLU A 153 22.30 -6.22 -1.11
C GLU A 153 23.59 -6.62 -0.40
N GLN A 154 23.61 -6.59 0.93
CA GLN A 154 24.77 -6.98 1.73
C GLN A 154 25.11 -8.45 1.55
N SER A 155 24.13 -9.36 1.61
CA SER A 155 24.33 -10.80 1.42
C SER A 155 24.94 -11.13 0.05
N LEU A 156 24.60 -10.37 -0.98
CA LEU A 156 25.19 -10.52 -2.32
C LEU A 156 26.66 -10.07 -2.34
N LEU A 157 27.04 -9.07 -1.56
CA LEU A 157 28.41 -8.56 -1.45
C LEU A 157 29.28 -9.50 -0.59
N ASP A 158 28.78 -10.02 0.52
CA ASP A 158 29.48 -10.92 1.44
C ASP A 158 29.75 -12.30 0.82
N GLY A 159 28.91 -12.74 -0.13
CA GLY A 159 29.16 -13.93 -0.96
C GLY A 159 30.45 -13.86 -1.81
N VAL A 160 31.08 -12.69 -1.89
CA VAL A 160 32.34 -12.42 -2.64
C VAL A 160 33.57 -12.31 -1.69
N GLY A 161 33.39 -12.48 -0.38
CA GLY A 161 34.46 -12.55 0.62
C GLY A 161 34.62 -11.30 1.48
N GLY A 162 34.05 -11.34 2.65
CA GLY A 162 34.31 -10.37 3.72
C GLY A 162 33.28 -10.43 4.84
N GLU A 163 33.68 -10.86 6.01
CA GLU A 163 32.90 -10.72 7.24
C GLU A 163 32.83 -9.22 7.61
N SER A 164 31.77 -8.54 7.19
CA SER A 164 31.45 -7.21 7.72
C SER A 164 30.42 -7.37 8.83
N GLN A 165 30.87 -7.24 10.07
CA GLN A 165 30.02 -7.06 11.23
C GLN A 165 29.34 -5.68 11.13
N MET A 166 28.23 -5.57 10.41
CA MET A 166 27.29 -4.50 10.67
C MET A 166 26.60 -4.77 12.00
N GLU A 167 26.65 -3.81 12.92
CA GLU A 167 25.85 -3.83 14.15
C GLU A 167 24.40 -4.12 13.76
N VAL A 168 23.85 -5.14 14.40
CA VAL A 168 22.45 -5.57 14.25
C VAL A 168 21.59 -4.40 14.79
N ALA A 169 21.30 -3.44 13.94
CA ALA A 169 20.24 -2.48 14.21
C ALA A 169 18.99 -3.27 14.57
N ASP A 170 18.23 -2.83 15.57
CA ASP A 170 17.05 -3.47 16.17
C ASP A 170 16.19 -4.20 15.13
N LYS A 171 16.48 -5.48 14.87
CA LYS A 171 15.71 -6.30 13.93
C LYS A 171 14.28 -6.40 14.45
N LYS A 172 13.35 -5.86 13.68
CA LYS A 172 11.94 -5.97 14.00
C LYS A 172 11.50 -7.43 13.86
N PRO A 173 10.66 -7.96 14.76
CA PRO A 173 10.18 -9.33 14.66
C PRO A 173 9.35 -9.52 13.39
N HIS A 174 9.28 -10.76 12.88
CA HIS A 174 8.52 -11.07 11.66
C HIS A 174 7.06 -10.60 11.74
N SER A 175 6.43 -10.69 12.91
CA SER A 175 5.05 -10.20 13.15
C SER A 175 4.88 -8.70 12.93
N TYR A 176 5.96 -7.91 12.89
CA TYR A 176 5.93 -6.49 12.55
C TYR A 176 5.44 -6.24 11.12
N TYR A 177 5.67 -7.17 10.22
CA TYR A 177 5.37 -7.06 8.79
C TYR A 177 4.05 -7.71 8.39
N ASP A 178 3.37 -8.39 9.32
CA ASP A 178 2.13 -9.11 9.06
C ASP A 178 0.90 -8.25 9.34
N TYR A 179 0.01 -8.24 8.37
CA TYR A 179 -1.23 -7.46 8.37
C TYR A 179 -2.44 -8.33 8.05
N ASP A 180 -3.56 -8.06 8.72
CA ASP A 180 -4.86 -8.65 8.44
C ASP A 180 -5.79 -7.62 7.80
N LEU A 181 -6.53 -8.03 6.78
CA LEU A 181 -7.53 -7.19 6.13
C LEU A 181 -8.66 -6.87 7.11
N ARG A 182 -8.96 -5.58 7.27
CA ARG A 182 -10.00 -5.06 8.16
C ARG A 182 -11.13 -4.37 7.44
N GLY A 183 -10.86 -3.81 6.29
CA GLY A 183 -11.88 -3.11 5.52
C GLY A 183 -11.55 -3.02 4.06
N VAL A 184 -12.60 -2.96 3.24
CA VAL A 184 -12.52 -2.76 1.80
C VAL A 184 -13.55 -1.72 1.41
N VAL A 185 -13.11 -0.61 0.81
CA VAL A 185 -14.02 0.34 0.16
C VAL A 185 -14.20 -0.09 -1.29
N ILE A 186 -15.43 -0.38 -1.64
CA ILE A 186 -15.82 -0.80 -2.98
C ILE A 186 -16.34 0.40 -3.76
N HIS A 187 -15.96 0.50 -5.03
CA HIS A 187 -16.58 1.42 -5.98
C HIS A 187 -17.35 0.63 -7.04
N LYS A 188 -18.63 0.99 -7.21
CA LYS A 188 -19.52 0.42 -8.23
C LYS A 188 -19.91 1.51 -9.22
N GLY A 189 -19.57 1.32 -10.49
CA GLY A 189 -19.86 2.30 -11.56
C GLY A 189 -18.70 2.51 -12.52
N ASN A 190 -18.72 3.65 -13.21
CA ASN A 190 -17.69 4.07 -14.16
C ASN A 190 -16.84 5.21 -13.59
N ALA A 191 -15.99 5.83 -14.42
CA ALA A 191 -15.10 6.90 -13.99
C ALA A 191 -15.82 8.25 -13.71
N ASP A 192 -16.99 8.45 -14.28
CA ASP A 192 -17.73 9.72 -14.17
C ASP A 192 -18.82 9.67 -13.10
N ALA A 193 -19.37 8.46 -12.86
CA ALA A 193 -20.46 8.27 -11.89
C ALA A 193 -20.38 6.89 -11.25
N GLY A 194 -20.61 6.84 -9.95
CA GLY A 194 -20.60 5.60 -9.22
C GLY A 194 -21.04 5.77 -7.77
N HIS A 195 -21.00 4.67 -7.07
CA HIS A 195 -21.41 4.56 -5.68
C HIS A 195 -20.30 3.86 -4.89
N TYR A 196 -20.04 4.35 -3.67
CA TYR A 196 -19.11 3.75 -2.74
C TYR A 196 -19.87 3.08 -1.60
N TYR A 197 -19.41 1.91 -1.19
CA TYR A 197 -19.82 1.24 0.03
C TYR A 197 -18.63 0.48 0.62
N SER A 198 -18.74 0.01 1.85
CA SER A 198 -17.62 -0.63 2.52
C SER A 198 -17.99 -1.99 3.10
N LEU A 199 -17.01 -2.89 3.07
CA LEU A 199 -17.02 -4.17 3.76
C LEU A 199 -16.05 -4.03 4.94
N ILE A 200 -16.53 -4.26 6.16
CA ILE A 200 -15.75 -4.03 7.37
C ILE A 200 -15.83 -5.25 8.28
N LYS A 201 -14.68 -5.71 8.75
CA LYS A 201 -14.57 -6.77 9.75
C LYS A 201 -14.95 -6.23 11.12
N ASP A 202 -15.90 -6.89 11.79
CA ASP A 202 -16.36 -6.48 13.13
C ASP A 202 -15.26 -6.66 14.17
N HIS A 203 -14.95 -5.56 14.89
CA HIS A 203 -13.96 -5.57 15.97
C HIS A 203 -14.41 -6.29 17.24
N LYS A 204 -15.72 -6.44 17.43
CA LYS A 204 -16.29 -7.08 18.64
C LYS A 204 -16.19 -8.59 18.62
N ASP A 205 -15.93 -9.16 17.43
CA ASP A 205 -15.81 -10.61 17.28
C ASP A 205 -14.39 -11.06 17.60
N THR A 206 -14.12 -11.21 18.91
CA THR A 206 -12.82 -11.67 19.45
C THR A 206 -12.65 -13.18 19.39
N GLY A 207 -13.47 -13.90 18.57
CA GLY A 207 -13.37 -15.36 18.43
C GLY A 207 -13.87 -16.18 19.62
N ALA A 208 -14.59 -15.54 20.59
CA ALA A 208 -15.15 -16.23 21.76
C ALA A 208 -16.51 -16.93 21.50
N GLY A 209 -17.00 -16.87 20.26
CA GLY A 209 -18.21 -17.55 19.83
C GLY A 209 -17.88 -18.76 18.94
N ASN A 210 -18.66 -19.83 19.03
CA ASN A 210 -18.50 -21.13 18.37
C ASN A 210 -18.38 -21.05 16.82
N GLY A 211 -17.27 -20.60 16.29
CA GLY A 211 -17.00 -20.61 14.85
C GLY A 211 -15.90 -19.62 14.47
N ASP A 212 -14.81 -20.14 13.96
CA ASP A 212 -13.52 -19.46 13.66
C ASP A 212 -13.57 -18.37 12.57
N GLN A 213 -14.70 -17.87 12.11
CA GLN A 213 -14.77 -16.82 11.10
C GLN A 213 -15.24 -15.51 11.71
N ALA A 214 -14.40 -14.51 11.64
CA ALA A 214 -14.75 -13.16 12.05
C ALA A 214 -15.90 -12.62 11.18
N ARG A 215 -16.88 -12.01 11.84
CA ARG A 215 -18.05 -11.42 11.21
C ARG A 215 -17.67 -10.23 10.32
N TRP A 216 -18.18 -10.22 9.09
CA TRP A 216 -18.05 -9.07 8.19
C TRP A 216 -19.40 -8.40 7.97
N LEU A 217 -19.37 -7.07 7.84
CA LEU A 217 -20.55 -6.24 7.62
C LEU A 217 -20.36 -5.40 6.35
N GLU A 218 -21.41 -5.33 5.53
CA GLU A 218 -21.52 -4.37 4.44
C GLU A 218 -22.22 -3.11 4.96
N PHE A 219 -21.59 -1.96 4.77
CA PHE A 219 -22.16 -0.63 5.04
C PHE A 219 -22.44 0.05 3.71
N ASN A 220 -23.70 0.23 3.39
CA ASN A 220 -24.15 0.76 2.11
C ASN A 220 -25.23 1.82 2.36
N ASP A 221 -24.86 3.08 2.39
CA ASP A 221 -25.67 4.21 2.86
C ASP A 221 -26.20 3.97 4.28
N THR A 222 -27.53 3.84 4.43
CA THR A 222 -28.22 3.55 5.70
C THR A 222 -28.34 2.06 6.00
N ASP A 223 -28.06 1.22 5.03
CA ASP A 223 -28.22 -0.23 5.15
C ASP A 223 -26.93 -0.87 5.69
N VAL A 224 -27.07 -1.62 6.78
CA VAL A 224 -26.01 -2.44 7.35
C VAL A 224 -26.47 -3.88 7.40
N LYS A 225 -25.74 -4.77 6.74
CA LYS A 225 -26.07 -6.20 6.70
C LYS A 225 -24.82 -7.06 6.84
N GLU A 226 -25.00 -8.31 7.21
CA GLU A 226 -23.92 -9.29 7.22
C GLU A 226 -23.41 -9.54 5.81
N PHE A 227 -22.10 -9.67 5.70
CA PHE A 227 -21.43 -10.02 4.46
C PHE A 227 -20.68 -11.34 4.62
N ASP A 228 -20.97 -12.27 3.72
CA ASP A 228 -20.23 -13.54 3.65
C ASP A 228 -18.87 -13.28 2.95
N ILE A 229 -17.78 -13.36 3.72
CA ILE A 229 -16.43 -13.12 3.23
C ILE A 229 -16.01 -14.05 2.07
N SER A 230 -16.62 -15.22 1.93
CA SER A 230 -16.37 -16.11 0.80
C SER A 230 -16.74 -15.48 -0.55
N ASN A 231 -17.59 -14.45 -0.54
CA ASN A 231 -17.98 -13.66 -1.71
C ASN A 231 -17.03 -12.50 -2.03
N LEU A 232 -15.99 -12.26 -1.22
CA LEU A 232 -15.06 -11.14 -1.40
C LEU A 232 -14.47 -11.11 -2.81
N LYS A 233 -14.08 -12.25 -3.34
CA LYS A 233 -13.54 -12.38 -4.69
C LYS A 233 -14.49 -11.85 -5.77
N ASN A 234 -15.77 -12.20 -5.66
CA ASN A 234 -16.79 -11.80 -6.64
C ASN A 234 -17.13 -10.32 -6.53
N GLU A 235 -17.03 -9.75 -5.35
CA GLU A 235 -17.44 -8.37 -5.07
C GLU A 235 -16.29 -7.36 -5.27
N ALA A 236 -15.06 -7.76 -4.92
CA ALA A 236 -13.96 -6.83 -4.74
C ALA A 236 -12.83 -6.93 -5.77
N TYR A 237 -12.61 -8.11 -6.39
CA TYR A 237 -11.42 -8.30 -7.23
C TYR A 237 -11.55 -7.74 -8.66
N GLY A 238 -12.76 -7.36 -9.09
CA GLY A 238 -12.98 -6.81 -10.43
C GLY A 238 -13.29 -7.87 -11.50
N ASP A 239 -13.17 -7.49 -12.75
CA ASP A 239 -13.62 -8.28 -13.89
C ASP A 239 -12.63 -9.41 -14.24
N SER A 240 -12.99 -10.65 -13.91
CA SER A 240 -12.25 -11.84 -14.38
C SER A 240 -12.63 -12.16 -15.82
N ALA A 241 -11.63 -12.55 -16.62
CA ALA A 241 -11.84 -12.96 -18.01
C ALA A 241 -12.77 -14.19 -18.15
N THR A 242 -12.95 -14.97 -17.07
CA THR A 242 -13.68 -16.24 -17.06
C THR A 242 -15.10 -16.17 -16.49
N ASN A 243 -15.46 -15.12 -15.73
CA ASN A 243 -16.69 -15.14 -14.91
C ASN A 243 -17.77 -14.15 -15.37
N ASN A 244 -17.58 -13.37 -16.42
CA ASN A 244 -18.48 -12.28 -16.79
C ASN A 244 -18.98 -12.34 -18.23
N LEU A 245 -19.27 -13.53 -18.71
CA LEU A 245 -20.03 -13.67 -19.95
C LEU A 245 -21.53 -13.71 -19.60
N ASP A 246 -22.29 -12.77 -20.17
CA ASP A 246 -23.75 -12.89 -20.15
C ASP A 246 -24.18 -14.08 -21.01
N PRO A 247 -25.46 -14.50 -20.96
CA PRO A 247 -25.97 -15.58 -21.81
C PRO A 247 -25.77 -15.39 -23.32
N THR A 248 -25.40 -14.17 -23.75
CA THR A 248 -25.11 -13.84 -25.16
C THR A 248 -23.61 -13.86 -25.46
N GLY A 249 -22.75 -14.20 -24.50
CA GLY A 249 -21.30 -14.24 -24.65
C GLY A 249 -20.61 -12.88 -24.54
N LYS A 250 -21.33 -11.81 -24.16
CA LYS A 250 -20.74 -10.50 -23.91
C LYS A 250 -20.21 -10.40 -22.47
N ARG A 251 -19.04 -9.79 -22.32
CA ARG A 251 -18.48 -9.49 -21.00
C ARG A 251 -19.38 -8.50 -20.25
N ASN A 252 -20.00 -8.96 -19.20
CA ASN A 252 -20.75 -8.10 -18.30
C ASN A 252 -19.74 -7.39 -17.38
N LYS A 253 -19.33 -6.19 -17.75
CA LYS A 253 -18.48 -5.34 -16.90
C LYS A 253 -19.33 -4.87 -15.74
N ARG A 254 -19.24 -5.57 -14.60
CA ARG A 254 -19.97 -5.18 -13.37
C ARG A 254 -19.57 -3.80 -12.86
N GLY A 255 -18.36 -3.34 -13.22
CA GLY A 255 -17.83 -2.06 -12.76
C GLY A 255 -17.75 -1.97 -11.23
N THR A 256 -17.79 -3.13 -10.53
CA THR A 256 -17.74 -3.22 -9.07
C THR A 256 -16.40 -3.83 -8.68
N ASN A 257 -15.62 -3.11 -7.88
CA ASN A 257 -14.31 -3.58 -7.43
C ASN A 257 -13.78 -2.77 -6.25
N ALA A 258 -12.82 -3.33 -5.53
CA ALA A 258 -12.12 -2.66 -4.45
C ALA A 258 -11.38 -1.43 -4.97
N TYR A 259 -11.46 -0.33 -4.23
CA TYR A 259 -10.75 0.91 -4.47
C TYR A 259 -9.76 1.22 -3.36
N ILE A 260 -10.16 1.04 -2.09
CA ILE A 260 -9.28 1.22 -0.93
C ILE A 260 -9.31 -0.05 -0.08
N LEU A 261 -8.14 -0.50 0.34
CA LEU A 261 -7.96 -1.61 1.27
C LEU A 261 -7.40 -1.05 2.58
N ILE A 262 -7.93 -1.54 3.69
CA ILE A 262 -7.46 -1.19 5.03
C ILE A 262 -6.99 -2.46 5.70
N TYR A 263 -5.70 -2.47 6.05
CA TYR A 263 -5.07 -3.56 6.76
C TYR A 263 -4.66 -3.11 8.15
N GLU A 264 -4.84 -3.97 9.16
CA GLU A 264 -4.35 -3.77 10.52
C GLU A 264 -3.19 -4.71 10.78
N ARG A 265 -2.11 -4.19 11.36
CA ARG A 265 -0.98 -5.01 11.78
C ARG A 265 -1.43 -6.03 12.81
N LYS A 266 -1.05 -7.31 12.64
CA LYS A 266 -1.45 -8.40 13.55
C LYS A 266 -1.05 -8.13 14.99
N GLN A 267 0.12 -7.54 15.19
CA GLN A 267 0.63 -7.16 16.50
C GLN A 267 0.93 -5.67 16.50
N LEU A 268 0.12 -4.89 17.20
CA LEU A 268 0.33 -3.44 17.28
C LEU A 268 1.66 -3.14 17.98
N PHE A 269 2.49 -2.33 17.35
CA PHE A 269 3.72 -1.83 17.92
C PHE A 269 3.48 -0.40 18.42
N ASN A 270 3.67 -0.21 19.72
CA ASN A 270 3.83 1.12 20.27
C ASN A 270 5.31 1.46 20.17
N GLU A 271 5.69 2.36 19.28
CA GLU A 271 7.00 3.00 19.37
C GLU A 271 7.10 3.58 20.79
N LYS A 272 8.11 3.11 21.54
CA LYS A 272 8.39 3.65 22.87
C LYS A 272 8.48 5.16 22.70
N SER A 273 7.67 5.88 23.48
CA SER A 273 7.79 7.33 23.61
C SER A 273 9.28 7.64 23.78
N GLU A 274 9.86 8.32 22.78
CA GLU A 274 11.11 9.03 23.01
C GLU A 274 10.89 9.85 24.27
N LYS A 275 11.70 9.58 25.30
CA LYS A 275 11.75 10.43 26.48
C LYS A 275 12.04 11.84 25.95
N ILE A 276 11.06 12.69 26.08
CA ILE A 276 11.26 14.13 26.04
C ILE A 276 12.05 14.39 27.33
N ASP A 277 13.38 14.46 27.21
CA ASP A 277 14.19 15.04 28.25
C ASP A 277 13.78 16.51 28.32
N ASP A 278 13.32 16.92 29.51
CA ASP A 278 12.98 18.30 29.90
C ASP A 278 14.17 19.26 29.79
#